data_6bf519ccbf00b61532db1bb2db9ebde8
#
_entry.id   6bf519ccbf00b61532db1bb2db9ebde8
#
_cell.length_a   1.000
_cell.length_b   1.000
_cell.length_c   1.000
_cell.angle_alpha   90.00
_cell.angle_beta   90.00
_cell.angle_gamma   90.00
#
_symmetry.space_group_name_H-M   'P 1'
#
loop_
_entity.id
_entity.type
_entity.pdbx_description
1 polymer ?
#
loop_
_entity_poly.entity_id
_entity_poly.type
_entity_poly.pdbx_seq_one_letter_code
_entity_poly.pdbx_strand_id
1 'polypeptide(L)'
;EPQPVYRGYVLQFLATFVPTLVIEFLVLLLFGFSLRENWKTVLLVNFLTQGLLHGCFSFFALQSGVSWFYFLLFFPAEAVVTLIESCVYARTLRGRSKRRAVLYAVCANVCSAALGYVLAEPVWHLAASLL
;
A
#
# COMPACT_ATOMS: atom_id res chain seq x y z
N GLU A 1 19.25 -26.14 1.48
CA GLU A 1 19.57 -24.81 1.98
C GLU A 1 18.34 -24.01 2.31
N PRO A 2 18.33 -23.35 3.48
CA PRO A 2 17.21 -22.48 3.78
C PRO A 2 17.19 -21.30 2.80
N GLN A 3 16.00 -20.98 2.31
CA GLN A 3 15.81 -19.81 1.46
C GLN A 3 16.15 -18.54 2.23
N PRO A 4 16.79 -17.57 1.58
CA PRO A 4 16.99 -16.27 2.23
C PRO A 4 15.66 -15.66 2.66
N VAL A 5 15.60 -15.19 3.89
CA VAL A 5 14.37 -14.64 4.46
C VAL A 5 13.85 -13.44 3.65
N TYR A 6 14.77 -12.65 3.09
CA TYR A 6 14.38 -11.48 2.31
C TYR A 6 13.59 -11.84 1.04
N ARG A 7 13.77 -13.03 0.45
CA ARG A 7 12.98 -13.45 -0.71
C ARG A 7 11.50 -13.53 -0.41
N GLY A 8 11.15 -14.08 0.75
CA GLY A 8 9.76 -14.14 1.18
C GLY A 8 9.17 -12.73 1.35
N TYR A 9 9.92 -11.83 1.95
CA TYR A 9 9.46 -10.45 2.14
C TYR A 9 9.31 -9.70 0.82
N VAL A 10 10.25 -9.89 -0.12
CA VAL A 10 10.17 -9.24 -1.44
C VAL A 10 8.95 -9.75 -2.20
N LEU A 11 8.72 -11.06 -2.23
CA LEU A 11 7.56 -11.64 -2.91
C LEU A 11 6.25 -11.17 -2.27
N GLN A 12 6.19 -11.13 -0.94
CA GLN A 12 5.03 -10.65 -0.22
C GLN A 12 4.76 -9.17 -0.53
N PHE A 13 5.82 -8.36 -0.54
CA PHE A 13 5.71 -6.95 -0.89
C PHE A 13 5.15 -6.78 -2.30
N LEU A 14 5.71 -7.48 -3.29
CA LEU A 14 5.25 -7.38 -4.67
C LEU A 14 3.81 -7.88 -4.82
N ALA A 15 3.46 -8.96 -4.13
CA ALA A 15 2.14 -9.55 -4.20
C ALA A 15 1.05 -8.64 -3.60
N THR A 16 1.42 -7.76 -2.66
CA THR A 16 0.50 -6.78 -2.08
C THR A 16 0.56 -5.44 -2.80
N PHE A 17 1.75 -5.05 -3.26
CA PHE A 17 1.97 -3.77 -3.93
C PHE A 17 1.25 -3.69 -5.27
N VAL A 18 1.32 -4.73 -6.10
CA VAL A 18 0.72 -4.71 -7.43
C VAL A 18 -0.82 -4.57 -7.37
N PRO A 19 -1.56 -5.37 -6.59
CA PRO A 19 -3.00 -5.15 -6.45
C PRO A 19 -3.35 -3.78 -5.88
N THR A 20 -2.60 -3.31 -4.89
CA THR A 20 -2.80 -1.99 -4.31
C THR A 20 -2.66 -0.90 -5.37
N LEU A 21 -1.61 -1.00 -6.19
CA LEU A 21 -1.35 -0.04 -7.25
C LEU A 21 -2.45 -0.03 -8.30
N VAL A 22 -2.97 -1.21 -8.67
CA VAL A 22 -4.08 -1.32 -9.60
C VAL A 22 -5.32 -0.60 -9.06
N ILE A 23 -5.65 -0.82 -7.79
CA ILE A 23 -6.78 -0.16 -7.13
C ILE A 23 -6.56 1.35 -7.11
N GLU A 24 -5.36 1.78 -6.73
CA GLU A 24 -5.01 3.22 -6.68
C GLU A 24 -5.22 3.88 -8.03
N PHE A 25 -4.80 3.24 -9.13
CA PHE A 25 -4.99 3.77 -10.47
C PHE A 25 -6.47 3.78 -10.88
N LEU A 26 -7.23 2.75 -10.54
CA LEU A 26 -8.66 2.71 -10.84
C LEU A 26 -9.41 3.82 -10.11
N VAL A 27 -9.12 4.02 -8.82
CA VAL A 27 -9.74 5.08 -8.03
C VAL A 27 -9.32 6.46 -8.54
N LEU A 28 -8.05 6.60 -8.95
CA LEU A 28 -7.54 7.83 -9.56
C LEU A 28 -8.38 8.24 -10.78
N LEU A 29 -8.65 7.28 -11.66
CA LEU A 29 -9.49 7.51 -12.83
C LEU A 29 -10.93 7.84 -12.46
N LEU A 30 -11.48 7.17 -11.43
CA LEU A 30 -12.83 7.43 -10.97
C LEU A 30 -12.98 8.86 -10.42
N PHE A 31 -11.93 9.40 -9.82
CA PHE A 31 -11.93 10.78 -9.34
C PHE A 31 -11.65 11.80 -10.45
N GLY A 32 -11.47 11.35 -11.68
CA GLY A 32 -11.31 12.21 -12.84
C GLY A 32 -9.90 12.71 -13.07
N PHE A 33 -8.90 12.15 -12.41
CA PHE A 33 -7.50 12.48 -12.66
C PHE A 33 -6.99 11.77 -13.89
N SER A 34 -6.10 12.44 -14.63
CA SER A 34 -5.44 11.84 -15.79
C SER A 34 -4.34 10.89 -15.33
N LEU A 35 -4.40 9.65 -15.79
CA LEU A 35 -3.36 8.67 -15.51
C LEU A 35 -2.02 9.10 -16.13
N ARG A 36 -2.09 9.64 -17.34
CA ARG A 36 -0.89 10.09 -18.08
C ARG A 36 -0.10 11.13 -17.31
N GLU A 37 -0.76 12.06 -16.63
CA GLU A 37 -0.09 13.14 -15.89
C GLU A 37 0.35 12.72 -14.49
N ASN A 38 -0.33 11.74 -13.89
CA ASN A 38 -0.20 11.47 -12.46
C ASN A 38 0.36 10.08 -12.13
N TRP A 39 0.56 9.19 -13.12
CA TRP A 39 0.94 7.80 -12.82
C TRP A 39 2.28 7.70 -12.10
N LYS A 40 3.25 8.54 -12.47
CA LYS A 40 4.57 8.52 -11.83
C LYS A 40 4.49 8.93 -10.37
N THR A 41 3.71 9.97 -10.09
CA THR A 41 3.49 10.44 -8.72
C THR A 41 2.86 9.35 -7.87
N VAL A 42 1.78 8.73 -8.36
CA VAL A 42 1.07 7.67 -7.64
C VAL A 42 1.98 6.46 -7.44
N LEU A 43 2.70 6.06 -8.48
CA LEU A 43 3.63 4.93 -8.40
C LEU A 43 4.71 5.18 -7.33
N LEU A 44 5.35 6.34 -7.39
CA LEU A 44 6.44 6.68 -6.45
C LEU A 44 5.94 6.79 -5.02
N VAL A 45 4.83 7.49 -4.80
CA VAL A 45 4.28 7.67 -3.45
C VAL A 45 3.88 6.32 -2.85
N ASN A 46 3.20 5.48 -3.63
CA ASN A 46 2.81 4.16 -3.15
C ASN A 46 4.00 3.26 -2.88
N PHE A 47 5.02 3.31 -3.74
CA PHE A 47 6.24 2.54 -3.52
C PHE A 47 6.91 2.94 -2.22
N LEU A 48 7.04 4.23 -1.95
CA LEU A 48 7.68 4.74 -0.74
C LEU A 48 6.88 4.42 0.51
N THR A 49 5.57 4.66 0.48
CA THR A 49 4.71 4.42 1.65
C THR A 49 4.56 2.93 1.95
N GLN A 50 4.36 2.10 0.93
CA GLN A 50 4.23 0.66 1.12
C GLN A 50 5.56 0.04 1.50
N GLY A 51 6.67 0.51 0.93
CA GLY A 51 8.00 0.06 1.30
C GLY A 51 8.31 0.36 2.76
N LEU A 52 8.00 1.57 3.20
CA LEU A 52 8.19 1.97 4.60
C LEU A 52 7.30 1.14 5.53
N LEU A 53 6.03 0.97 5.18
CA LEU A 53 5.07 0.22 5.98
C LEU A 53 5.51 -1.24 6.13
N HIS A 54 5.83 -1.91 5.02
CA HIS A 54 6.26 -3.30 5.06
C HIS A 54 7.61 -3.47 5.76
N GLY A 55 8.53 -2.54 5.55
CA GLY A 55 9.81 -2.55 6.23
C GLY A 55 9.66 -2.45 7.75
N CYS A 56 8.83 -1.52 8.22
CA CYS A 56 8.56 -1.35 9.64
C CYS A 56 7.88 -2.57 10.24
N PHE A 57 6.87 -3.11 9.58
CA PHE A 57 6.16 -4.28 10.09
C PHE A 57 7.04 -5.53 10.09
N SER A 58 7.88 -5.73 9.08
CA SER A 58 8.83 -6.84 9.06
C SER A 58 9.82 -6.75 10.20
N PHE A 59 10.32 -5.54 10.47
CA PHE A 59 11.24 -5.32 11.59
C PHE A 59 10.58 -5.65 12.92
N PHE A 60 9.36 -5.15 13.16
CA PHE A 60 8.64 -5.42 14.41
C PHE A 60 8.28 -6.89 14.55
N ALA A 61 7.90 -7.56 13.47
CA ALA A 61 7.58 -8.98 13.50
C ALA A 61 8.79 -9.82 13.89
N LEU A 62 9.97 -9.48 13.38
CA LEU A 62 11.21 -10.16 13.73
C LEU A 62 11.60 -9.92 15.18
N GLN A 63 11.32 -8.72 15.71
CA GLN A 63 11.66 -8.37 17.08
C GLN A 63 10.71 -9.00 18.11
N SER A 64 9.42 -8.89 17.88
CA SER A 64 8.42 -9.25 18.89
C SER A 64 7.95 -10.70 18.78
N GLY A 65 7.90 -11.25 17.57
CA GLY A 65 7.38 -12.59 17.34
C GLY A 65 5.90 -12.76 17.64
N VAL A 66 5.15 -11.66 17.82
CA VAL A 66 3.76 -11.69 18.25
C VAL A 66 2.87 -11.12 17.16
N SER A 67 2.00 -11.96 16.58
CA SER A 67 1.17 -11.60 15.45
C SER A 67 0.03 -10.62 15.80
N TRP A 68 -0.50 -10.69 17.04
CA TRP A 68 -1.57 -9.78 17.44
C TRP A 68 -1.08 -8.33 17.52
N PHE A 69 0.20 -8.12 17.81
CA PHE A 69 0.82 -6.80 17.84
C PHE A 69 0.82 -6.17 16.45
N TYR A 70 1.08 -6.98 15.43
CA TYR A 70 0.97 -6.54 14.03
C TYR A 70 -0.43 -6.02 13.73
N PHE A 71 -1.46 -6.75 14.17
CA PHE A 71 -2.85 -6.38 13.94
C PHE A 71 -3.19 -5.05 14.61
N LEU A 72 -2.72 -4.85 15.86
CA LEU A 72 -2.98 -3.61 16.59
C LEU A 72 -2.31 -2.39 15.93
N LEU A 73 -1.14 -2.57 15.34
CA LEU A 73 -0.41 -1.48 14.69
C LEU A 73 -0.86 -1.19 13.27
N PHE A 74 -1.56 -2.13 12.64
CA PHE A 74 -1.94 -2.01 11.24
C PHE A 74 -2.84 -0.79 10.99
N PHE A 75 -3.89 -0.63 11.76
CA PHE A 75 -4.84 0.46 11.55
C PHE A 75 -4.25 1.84 11.80
N PRO A 76 -3.52 2.08 12.92
CA PRO A 76 -2.83 3.36 13.09
C PRO A 76 -1.81 3.66 12.00
N ALA A 77 -1.07 2.65 11.55
CA ALA A 77 -0.08 2.82 10.49
C ALA A 77 -0.74 3.20 9.16
N GLU A 78 -1.85 2.55 8.81
CA GLU A 78 -2.61 2.89 7.60
C GLU A 78 -3.20 4.29 7.69
N ALA A 79 -3.63 4.72 8.87
CA ALA A 79 -4.13 6.09 9.08
C ALA A 79 -3.02 7.11 8.85
N VAL A 80 -1.80 6.85 9.34
CA VAL A 80 -0.64 7.73 9.13
C VAL A 80 -0.27 7.77 7.66
N VAL A 81 -0.24 6.62 6.98
CA VAL A 81 0.05 6.55 5.54
C VAL A 81 -0.98 7.35 4.75
N THR A 82 -2.27 7.20 5.08
CA THR A 82 -3.35 7.94 4.43
C THR A 82 -3.16 9.44 4.60
N LEU A 83 -2.79 9.88 5.80
CA LEU A 83 -2.55 11.29 6.08
C LEU A 83 -1.38 11.83 5.27
N ILE A 84 -0.27 11.10 5.23
CA ILE A 84 0.92 11.47 4.45
C ILE A 84 0.57 11.55 2.96
N GLU A 85 -0.09 10.54 2.43
CA GLU A 85 -0.48 10.51 1.02
C GLU A 85 -1.45 11.64 0.67
N SER A 86 -2.41 11.94 1.57
CA SER A 86 -3.34 13.04 1.37
C SER A 86 -2.60 14.37 1.24
N CYS A 87 -1.63 14.63 2.10
CA CYS A 87 -0.83 15.83 2.05
C CYS A 87 0.01 15.91 0.78
N VAL A 88 0.66 14.82 0.40
CA VAL A 88 1.51 14.77 -0.80
C VAL A 88 0.67 14.94 -2.05
N TYR A 89 -0.43 14.22 -2.16
CA TYR A 89 -1.29 14.29 -3.34
C TYR A 89 -1.97 15.66 -3.48
N ALA A 90 -2.33 16.30 -2.38
CA ALA A 90 -2.89 17.64 -2.43
C ALA A 90 -1.93 18.65 -3.08
N ARG A 91 -0.63 18.40 -2.95
CA ARG A 91 0.43 19.28 -3.49
C ARG A 91 0.94 18.85 -4.87
N THR A 92 0.83 17.58 -5.21
CA THR A 92 1.52 17.03 -6.39
C THR A 92 0.60 16.56 -7.50
N LEU A 93 -0.61 16.12 -7.21
CA LEU A 93 -1.54 15.68 -8.24
C LEU A 93 -2.02 16.86 -9.08
N ARG A 94 -2.04 16.66 -10.38
CA ARG A 94 -2.37 17.69 -11.37
C ARG A 94 -3.73 17.44 -12.00
N GLY A 95 -4.39 18.52 -12.38
CA GLY A 95 -5.61 18.47 -13.16
C GLY A 95 -6.91 18.65 -12.38
N ARG A 96 -6.86 18.56 -11.06
CA ARG A 96 -8.04 18.69 -10.21
C ARG A 96 -7.70 19.43 -8.92
N SER A 97 -8.75 19.74 -8.12
CA SER A 97 -8.58 20.50 -6.89
C SER A 97 -7.85 19.71 -5.81
N LYS A 98 -7.28 20.43 -4.85
CA LYS A 98 -6.62 19.80 -3.68
C LYS A 98 -7.59 18.94 -2.88
N ARG A 99 -8.84 19.40 -2.72
CA ARG A 99 -9.88 18.66 -2.02
C ARG A 99 -10.14 17.31 -2.68
N ARG A 100 -10.20 17.28 -4.02
CA ARG A 100 -10.39 16.04 -4.77
C ARG A 100 -9.20 15.09 -4.59
N ALA A 101 -7.99 15.63 -4.55
CA ALA A 101 -6.79 14.83 -4.31
C ALA A 101 -6.81 14.18 -2.93
N VAL A 102 -7.23 14.91 -1.90
CA VAL A 102 -7.35 14.37 -0.54
C VAL A 102 -8.43 13.29 -0.50
N LEU A 103 -9.59 13.53 -1.11
CA LEU A 103 -10.67 12.54 -1.17
C LEU A 103 -10.22 11.28 -1.91
N TYR A 104 -9.47 11.45 -3.00
CA TYR A 104 -8.88 10.33 -3.71
C TYR A 104 -7.97 9.51 -2.79
N ALA A 105 -7.05 10.17 -2.07
CA ALA A 105 -6.11 9.48 -1.19
C ALA A 105 -6.84 8.65 -0.13
N VAL A 106 -7.86 9.23 0.51
CA VAL A 106 -8.64 8.53 1.53
C VAL A 106 -9.38 7.34 0.92
N CYS A 107 -10.10 7.55 -0.18
CA CYS A 107 -10.87 6.48 -0.82
C CYS A 107 -9.98 5.36 -1.32
N ALA A 108 -8.86 5.71 -1.96
CA ALA A 108 -7.94 4.71 -2.50
C ALA A 108 -7.32 3.87 -1.39
N ASN A 109 -6.93 4.50 -0.29
CA ASN A 109 -6.36 3.77 0.85
C ASN A 109 -7.39 2.88 1.54
N VAL A 110 -8.62 3.35 1.71
CA VAL A 110 -9.69 2.53 2.28
C VAL A 110 -9.98 1.33 1.38
N CYS A 111 -10.11 1.56 0.08
CA CYS A 111 -10.38 0.48 -0.88
C CYS A 111 -9.24 -0.54 -0.91
N SER A 112 -7.99 -0.08 -0.95
CA SER A 112 -6.84 -0.99 -1.00
C SER A 112 -6.67 -1.77 0.30
N ALA A 113 -6.92 -1.13 1.45
CA ALA A 113 -6.85 -1.81 2.74
C ALA A 113 -7.95 -2.87 2.87
N ALA A 114 -9.18 -2.55 2.46
CA ALA A 114 -10.29 -3.49 2.49
C ALA A 114 -10.04 -4.69 1.58
N LEU A 115 -9.57 -4.45 0.36
CA LEU A 115 -9.26 -5.52 -0.58
C LEU A 115 -8.05 -6.33 -0.12
N GLY A 116 -7.05 -5.66 0.45
CA GLY A 116 -5.88 -6.32 1.02
C GLY A 116 -6.26 -7.28 2.15
N TYR A 117 -7.20 -6.88 2.99
CA TYR A 117 -7.71 -7.73 4.05
C TYR A 117 -8.42 -8.98 3.48
N VAL A 118 -9.26 -8.77 2.45
CA VAL A 118 -10.00 -9.87 1.82
C VAL A 118 -9.07 -10.83 1.07
N LEU A 119 -8.03 -10.31 0.43
CA LEU A 119 -7.12 -11.08 -0.40
C LEU A 119 -5.88 -11.58 0.33
N ALA A 120 -5.73 -11.25 1.61
CA ALA A 120 -4.50 -11.56 2.36
C ALA A 120 -4.16 -13.05 2.33
N GLU A 121 -5.11 -13.94 2.61
CA GLU A 121 -4.88 -15.38 2.57
C GLU A 121 -4.58 -15.91 1.15
N PRO A 122 -5.42 -15.63 0.14
CA PRO A 122 -5.11 -16.11 -1.22
C PRO A 122 -3.77 -15.61 -1.75
N VAL A 123 -3.45 -14.34 -1.50
CA VAL A 123 -2.18 -13.76 -1.95
C VAL A 123 -1.01 -14.39 -1.22
N TRP A 124 -1.15 -14.60 0.08
CA TRP A 124 -0.11 -15.26 0.88
C TRP A 124 0.15 -16.69 0.41
N HIS A 125 -0.91 -17.46 0.13
CA HIS A 125 -0.77 -18.82 -0.38
C HIS A 125 -0.10 -18.84 -1.74
N LEU A 126 -0.47 -17.91 -2.62
CA LEU A 126 0.17 -17.80 -3.92
C LEU A 126 1.66 -17.48 -3.80
N ALA A 127 2.01 -16.52 -2.96
CA ALA A 127 3.41 -16.15 -2.73
C ALA A 127 4.21 -17.32 -2.16
N ALA A 128 3.63 -18.05 -1.21
CA ALA A 128 4.27 -19.21 -0.61
C ALA A 128 4.52 -20.31 -1.63
N SER A 129 3.60 -20.50 -2.58
CA SER A 129 3.74 -21.53 -3.62
C SER A 129 4.87 -21.22 -4.61
N LEU A 130 5.27 -19.95 -4.73
CA LEU A 130 6.36 -19.53 -5.62
C LEU A 130 7.74 -19.64 -4.97
N LEU A 131 7.79 -19.92 -3.68
CA LEU A 131 9.02 -20.14 -2.94
C LEU A 131 9.37 -21.62 -2.96
#